data_62c06e27273778c492b7c94855e359cc
#
_entry.id   62c06e27273778c492b7c94855e359cc
#
_cell.length_a   1.000
_cell.length_b   1.000
_cell.length_c   1.000
_cell.angle_alpha   90.00
_cell.angle_beta   90.00
_cell.angle_gamma   90.00
#
_symmetry.space_group_name_H-M   'P 1'
#
loop_
_entity.id
_entity.type
_entity.pdbx_description
1 polymer ?
#
loop_
_entity_poly.entity_id
_entity_poly.type
_entity_poly.pdbx_seq_one_letter_code
_entity_poly.pdbx_strand_id
1 'polypeptide(L)'
;MIDKKNKFLQEEKAVLVGLVHKLQTEHQLKEYLEELAFLAETAGAKAVKIFYQKLPHPDSKTFIGKGKLEEIKQYIERHGDIQVAIFDDELTGSQISNIEKILAIKTIDRSDLILDIFASRAKTTQAKAQVELAQYQYLLPRL
;
A
#
# COMPACT_ATOMS: atom_id res chain seq x y z
N MET A 1 -17.36 6.97 11.37
CA MET A 1 -16.16 7.74 11.13
C MET A 1 -14.94 6.83 10.94
N ILE A 2 -14.09 7.19 10.02
CA ILE A 2 -12.90 6.40 9.72
C ILE A 2 -11.79 6.83 10.66
N ASP A 3 -11.33 5.92 11.51
CA ASP A 3 -10.22 6.21 12.39
C ASP A 3 -8.93 5.70 11.75
N LYS A 4 -8.12 6.62 11.26
CA LYS A 4 -6.81 6.32 10.67
C LYS A 4 -5.65 6.59 11.61
N LYS A 5 -5.95 7.11 12.79
CA LYS A 5 -4.95 7.55 13.75
C LYS A 5 -4.01 6.44 14.20
N ASN A 6 -4.55 5.23 14.31
CA ASN A 6 -3.83 4.09 14.82
C ASN A 6 -3.60 3.01 13.77
N LYS A 7 -3.66 3.37 12.50
CA LYS A 7 -3.46 2.39 11.42
C LYS A 7 -2.07 1.77 11.48
N PHE A 8 -1.06 2.57 11.82
CA PHE A 8 0.29 2.10 12.08
C PHE A 8 0.59 2.30 13.56
N LEU A 9 0.50 1.21 14.33
CA LEU A 9 0.82 1.20 15.73
C LEU A 9 2.30 0.91 15.86
N GLN A 10 3.13 1.94 15.95
CA GLN A 10 4.56 1.80 16.01
C GLN A 10 5.11 1.15 14.74
N GLU A 11 6.36 0.87 14.68
CA GLU A 11 7.10 0.39 13.51
C GLU A 11 6.55 -0.90 12.88
N GLU A 12 5.34 -0.86 12.34
CA GLU A 12 4.85 -1.98 11.56
C GLU A 12 5.81 -2.24 10.40
N LYS A 13 6.25 -3.48 10.26
CA LYS A 13 7.12 -3.85 9.15
C LYS A 13 6.32 -4.07 7.90
N ALA A 14 6.79 -3.48 6.82
CA ALA A 14 6.08 -3.45 5.55
C ALA A 14 6.92 -4.03 4.42
N VAL A 15 6.26 -4.73 3.50
CA VAL A 15 6.82 -5.00 2.19
C VAL A 15 6.23 -4.00 1.20
N LEU A 16 7.06 -3.51 0.30
CA LEU A 16 6.63 -2.59 -0.75
C LEU A 16 6.57 -3.35 -2.06
N VAL A 17 5.53 -3.08 -2.84
CA VAL A 17 5.30 -3.81 -4.09
C VAL A 17 5.03 -2.82 -5.22
N GLY A 18 5.74 -2.97 -6.32
CA GLY A 18 5.57 -2.12 -7.50
C GLY A 18 5.40 -2.93 -8.76
N LEU A 19 4.79 -2.31 -9.75
CA LEU A 19 4.58 -2.89 -11.06
C LEU A 19 5.23 -2.00 -12.12
N VAL A 20 6.08 -2.59 -12.96
CA VAL A 20 6.66 -1.89 -14.10
C VAL A 20 5.71 -1.99 -15.27
N HIS A 21 5.15 -0.87 -15.68
CA HIS A 21 4.27 -0.80 -16.84
C HIS A 21 5.08 -0.68 -18.14
N LYS A 22 4.40 -0.89 -19.26
CA LYS A 22 4.99 -0.81 -20.59
C LYS A 22 5.73 0.51 -20.86
N LEU A 23 5.19 1.62 -20.34
CA LEU A 23 5.74 2.97 -20.58
C LEU A 23 6.68 3.46 -19.47
N GLN A 24 6.93 2.62 -18.47
CA GLN A 24 7.72 3.00 -17.31
C GLN A 24 9.01 2.20 -17.30
N THR A 25 10.14 2.84 -17.02
CA THR A 25 11.42 2.14 -16.90
C THR A 25 11.59 1.58 -15.50
N GLU A 26 12.49 0.58 -15.37
CA GLU A 26 12.82 0.04 -14.05
C GLU A 26 13.47 1.10 -13.16
N HIS A 27 14.24 2.01 -13.74
CA HIS A 27 14.86 3.10 -13.00
C HIS A 27 13.80 4.03 -12.40
N GLN A 28 12.77 4.38 -13.18
CA GLN A 28 11.67 5.20 -12.69
C GLN A 28 10.90 4.51 -11.57
N LEU A 29 10.65 3.22 -11.72
CA LEU A 29 9.98 2.45 -10.68
C LEU A 29 10.78 2.44 -9.39
N LYS A 30 12.11 2.25 -9.50
CA LYS A 30 12.97 2.25 -8.33
C LYS A 30 12.90 3.57 -7.57
N GLU A 31 12.88 4.69 -8.28
CA GLU A 31 12.71 6.01 -7.66
C GLU A 31 11.36 6.11 -6.95
N TYR A 32 10.29 5.65 -7.58
CA TYR A 32 8.96 5.68 -6.98
C TYR A 32 8.87 4.79 -5.74
N LEU A 33 9.52 3.64 -5.75
CA LEU A 33 9.54 2.75 -4.60
C LEU A 33 10.37 3.31 -3.45
N GLU A 34 11.45 4.02 -3.74
CA GLU A 34 12.22 4.72 -2.71
C GLU A 34 11.40 5.83 -2.07
N GLU A 35 10.64 6.58 -2.89
CA GLU A 35 9.72 7.59 -2.39
C GLU A 35 8.62 6.95 -1.54
N LEU A 36 8.08 5.82 -1.98
CA LEU A 36 7.07 5.09 -1.20
C LEU A 36 7.63 4.64 0.14
N ALA A 37 8.87 4.19 0.18
CA ALA A 37 9.54 3.81 1.43
C ALA A 37 9.62 5.00 2.38
N PHE A 38 9.96 6.17 1.87
CA PHE A 38 10.00 7.40 2.66
C PHE A 38 8.62 7.75 3.21
N LEU A 39 7.58 7.65 2.37
CA LEU A 39 6.20 7.89 2.79
C LEU A 39 5.76 6.89 3.87
N ALA A 40 6.13 5.63 3.71
CA ALA A 40 5.81 4.60 4.70
C ALA A 40 6.45 4.92 6.05
N GLU A 41 7.72 5.33 6.08
CA GLU A 41 8.39 5.73 7.31
C GLU A 41 7.71 6.95 7.93
N THR A 42 7.29 7.90 7.13
CA THR A 42 6.57 9.08 7.60
C THR A 42 5.27 8.68 8.29
N ALA A 43 4.62 7.61 7.84
CA ALA A 43 3.40 7.08 8.44
C ALA A 43 3.65 6.15 9.63
N GLY A 44 4.91 5.87 9.95
CA GLY A 44 5.28 5.02 11.08
C GLY A 44 5.54 3.55 10.75
N ALA A 45 5.63 3.22 9.47
CA ALA A 45 5.94 1.87 9.02
C ALA A 45 7.41 1.76 8.62
N LYS A 46 7.98 0.57 8.72
CA LYS A 46 9.35 0.31 8.28
C LYS A 46 9.34 -0.61 7.07
N ALA A 47 9.84 -0.13 5.93
CA ALA A 47 9.96 -0.94 4.72
C ALA A 47 11.15 -1.88 4.88
N VAL A 48 10.89 -3.18 4.89
CA VAL A 48 11.94 -4.20 5.09
C VAL A 48 12.30 -4.93 3.81
N LYS A 49 11.44 -4.88 2.80
CA LYS A 49 11.69 -5.54 1.52
C LYS A 49 10.89 -4.86 0.42
N ILE A 50 11.49 -4.76 -0.75
CA ILE A 50 10.85 -4.22 -1.94
C ILE A 50 10.73 -5.32 -2.98
N PHE A 51 9.52 -5.51 -3.51
CA PHE A 51 9.25 -6.42 -4.62
C PHE A 51 8.77 -5.62 -5.81
N TYR A 52 9.12 -6.05 -6.99
CA TYR A 52 8.56 -5.46 -8.20
C TYR A 52 8.43 -6.53 -9.28
N GLN A 53 7.54 -6.26 -10.24
CA GLN A 53 7.30 -7.16 -11.36
C GLN A 53 7.05 -6.35 -12.62
N LYS A 54 7.52 -6.85 -13.74
CA LYS A 54 7.26 -6.25 -15.05
C LYS A 54 6.13 -7.02 -15.72
N LEU A 55 5.03 -6.33 -16.01
CA LEU A 55 3.88 -6.89 -16.72
C LEU A 55 3.41 -5.90 -17.79
N PRO A 56 2.84 -6.39 -18.90
CA PRO A 56 2.24 -5.49 -19.91
C PRO A 56 1.11 -4.64 -19.33
N HIS A 57 0.30 -5.22 -18.46
CA HIS A 57 -0.74 -4.51 -17.71
C HIS A 57 -0.99 -5.20 -16.38
N PRO A 58 -1.60 -4.46 -15.42
CA PRO A 58 -1.93 -5.06 -14.13
C PRO A 58 -2.90 -6.22 -14.28
N ASP A 59 -2.79 -7.20 -13.40
CA ASP A 59 -3.77 -8.26 -13.29
C ASP A 59 -5.05 -7.69 -12.70
N SER A 60 -6.20 -8.01 -13.29
CA SER A 60 -7.48 -7.45 -12.84
C SER A 60 -7.89 -7.92 -11.45
N LYS A 61 -7.41 -9.08 -11.01
CA LYS A 61 -7.78 -9.66 -9.72
C LYS A 61 -6.79 -9.36 -8.61
N THR A 62 -5.50 -9.40 -8.91
CA THR A 62 -4.44 -9.31 -7.90
C THR A 62 -3.37 -8.28 -8.21
N PHE A 63 -3.56 -7.47 -9.24
CA PHE A 63 -2.66 -6.41 -9.67
C PHE A 63 -1.32 -6.93 -10.19
N ILE A 64 -0.66 -7.84 -9.46
CA ILE A 64 0.57 -8.52 -9.89
C ILE A 64 0.27 -9.98 -10.20
N GLY A 65 1.20 -10.66 -10.86
CA GLY A 65 1.02 -12.07 -11.24
C GLY A 65 1.03 -13.00 -10.04
N LYS A 66 0.43 -14.17 -10.22
CA LYS A 66 0.30 -15.18 -9.15
C LYS A 66 1.65 -15.67 -8.63
N GLY A 67 2.63 -15.82 -9.53
CA GLY A 67 3.97 -16.25 -9.13
C GLY A 67 4.65 -15.26 -8.21
N LYS A 68 4.57 -13.97 -8.56
CA LYS A 68 5.14 -12.91 -7.72
C LYS A 68 4.41 -12.82 -6.39
N LEU A 69 3.09 -12.94 -6.42
CA LEU A 69 2.29 -12.90 -5.20
C LEU A 69 2.64 -14.07 -4.26
N GLU A 70 2.86 -15.25 -4.80
CA GLU A 70 3.30 -16.40 -4.03
C GLU A 70 4.70 -16.18 -3.44
N GLU A 71 5.60 -15.60 -4.19
CA GLU A 71 6.94 -15.24 -3.72
C GLU A 71 6.86 -14.28 -2.52
N ILE A 72 5.99 -13.29 -2.59
CA ILE A 72 5.77 -12.34 -1.50
C ILE A 72 5.18 -13.06 -0.29
N LYS A 73 4.20 -13.91 -0.52
CA LYS A 73 3.57 -14.69 0.55
C LYS A 73 4.60 -15.54 1.30
N GLN A 74 5.48 -16.24 0.58
CA GLN A 74 6.52 -17.05 1.18
C GLN A 74 7.49 -16.19 2.00
N TYR A 75 7.84 -15.01 1.51
CA TYR A 75 8.70 -14.09 2.24
C TYR A 75 8.04 -13.67 3.56
N ILE A 76 6.78 -13.31 3.50
CA ILE A 76 6.01 -12.89 4.69
C ILE A 76 5.97 -14.03 5.71
N GLU A 77 5.69 -15.24 5.26
CA GLU A 77 5.60 -16.40 6.15
C GLU A 77 6.94 -16.74 6.82
N ARG A 78 8.04 -16.61 6.08
CA ARG A 78 9.37 -16.92 6.63
C ARG A 78 9.81 -15.90 7.68
N HIS A 79 9.42 -14.65 7.53
CA HIS A 79 9.88 -13.59 8.45
C HIS A 79 8.96 -13.39 9.64
N GLY A 80 7.70 -13.73 9.50
CA GLY A 80 6.74 -13.79 10.62
C GLY A 80 6.32 -12.48 11.27
N ASP A 81 7.03 -11.39 11.03
CA ASP A 81 6.79 -10.11 11.68
C ASP A 81 6.35 -9.01 10.73
N ILE A 82 6.07 -9.35 9.48
CA ILE A 82 5.60 -8.39 8.48
C ILE A 82 4.10 -8.23 8.61
N GLN A 83 3.64 -7.01 8.74
CA GLN A 83 2.26 -6.71 9.09
C GLN A 83 1.46 -6.05 7.98
N VAL A 84 2.14 -5.47 6.98
CA VAL A 84 1.45 -4.73 5.91
C VAL A 84 2.19 -4.85 4.58
N ALA A 85 1.41 -4.94 3.50
CA ALA A 85 1.92 -4.84 2.13
C ALA A 85 1.41 -3.52 1.55
N ILE A 86 2.33 -2.72 1.03
CA ILE A 86 2.02 -1.41 0.46
C ILE A 86 2.34 -1.43 -1.02
N PHE A 87 1.33 -1.22 -1.84
CA PHE A 87 1.46 -1.21 -3.29
C PHE A 87 1.65 0.20 -3.81
N ASP A 88 2.59 0.39 -4.72
CA ASP A 88 2.94 1.68 -5.28
C ASP A 88 2.05 2.06 -6.46
N ASP A 89 0.77 1.85 -6.31
CA ASP A 89 -0.22 2.15 -7.32
C ASP A 89 -1.58 2.24 -6.65
N GLU A 90 -2.59 2.63 -7.40
CA GLU A 90 -3.95 2.65 -6.91
C GLU A 90 -4.61 1.31 -7.24
N LEU A 91 -5.16 0.65 -6.22
CA LEU A 91 -5.80 -0.66 -6.36
C LEU A 91 -7.31 -0.53 -6.25
N THR A 92 -8.02 -1.43 -6.92
CA THR A 92 -9.47 -1.54 -6.72
C THR A 92 -9.75 -2.25 -5.40
N GLY A 93 -10.97 -2.10 -4.89
CA GLY A 93 -11.39 -2.82 -3.68
C GLY A 93 -11.30 -4.34 -3.85
N SER A 94 -11.64 -4.84 -5.03
CA SER A 94 -11.52 -6.28 -5.33
C SER A 94 -10.08 -6.74 -5.29
N GLN A 95 -9.17 -5.97 -5.88
CA GLN A 95 -7.75 -6.32 -5.85
C GLN A 95 -7.21 -6.36 -4.43
N ILE A 96 -7.52 -5.36 -3.63
CA ILE A 96 -7.08 -5.32 -2.23
C ILE A 96 -7.60 -6.54 -1.47
N SER A 97 -8.90 -6.83 -1.60
CA SER A 97 -9.51 -7.96 -0.91
C SER A 97 -8.89 -9.28 -1.32
N ASN A 98 -8.66 -9.49 -2.62
CA ASN A 98 -8.07 -10.72 -3.12
C ASN A 98 -6.63 -10.89 -2.63
N ILE A 99 -5.85 -9.82 -2.64
CA ILE A 99 -4.47 -9.83 -2.18
C ILE A 99 -4.41 -10.13 -0.67
N GLU A 100 -5.25 -9.48 0.12
CA GLU A 100 -5.30 -9.73 1.56
C GLU A 100 -5.61 -11.19 1.90
N LYS A 101 -6.51 -11.80 1.14
CA LYS A 101 -6.84 -13.21 1.34
C LYS A 101 -5.64 -14.11 1.10
N ILE A 102 -4.84 -13.78 0.11
CA ILE A 102 -3.68 -14.59 -0.25
C ILE A 102 -2.51 -14.34 0.69
N LEU A 103 -2.18 -13.09 0.96
CA LEU A 103 -1.04 -12.74 1.80
C LEU A 103 -1.33 -12.87 3.30
N ALA A 104 -2.59 -12.85 3.69
CA ALA A 104 -3.04 -12.92 5.09
C ALA A 104 -2.48 -11.78 5.96
N ILE A 105 -2.19 -10.65 5.35
CA ILE A 105 -1.80 -9.43 6.06
C ILE A 105 -2.56 -8.25 5.45
N LYS A 106 -2.57 -7.13 6.17
CA LYS A 106 -3.17 -5.89 5.72
C LYS A 106 -2.51 -5.43 4.43
N THR A 107 -3.31 -5.04 3.45
CA THR A 107 -2.83 -4.53 2.17
C THR A 107 -3.40 -3.14 1.94
N ILE A 108 -2.53 -2.19 1.62
CA ILE A 108 -2.93 -0.82 1.30
C ILE A 108 -2.23 -0.37 0.03
N ASP A 109 -2.75 0.68 -0.57
CA ASP A 109 -2.13 1.29 -1.73
C ASP A 109 -1.57 2.67 -1.40
N ARG A 110 -0.94 3.31 -2.39
CA ARG A 110 -0.30 4.61 -2.22
C ARG A 110 -1.31 5.66 -1.74
N SER A 111 -2.50 5.68 -2.30
CA SER A 111 -3.52 6.67 -1.94
C SER A 111 -3.94 6.54 -0.48
N ASP A 112 -4.15 5.32 -0.01
CA ASP A 112 -4.51 5.07 1.39
C ASP A 112 -3.38 5.50 2.33
N LEU A 113 -2.14 5.21 1.97
CA LEU A 113 -0.98 5.62 2.76
C LEU A 113 -0.90 7.14 2.89
N ILE A 114 -1.09 7.86 1.78
CA ILE A 114 -1.06 9.33 1.78
C ILE A 114 -2.18 9.89 2.65
N LEU A 115 -3.37 9.30 2.57
CA LEU A 115 -4.49 9.72 3.41
C LEU A 115 -4.20 9.50 4.90
N ASP A 116 -3.53 8.41 5.25
CA ASP A 116 -3.12 8.17 6.63
C ASP A 116 -2.16 9.26 7.14
N ILE A 117 -1.22 9.68 6.29
CA ILE A 117 -0.28 10.73 6.66
C ILE A 117 -1.03 12.04 6.88
N PHE A 118 -1.95 12.40 5.97
CA PHE A 118 -2.75 13.61 6.12
C PHE A 118 -3.61 13.55 7.38
N ALA A 119 -4.22 12.40 7.66
CA ALA A 119 -5.06 12.24 8.84
C ALA A 119 -4.25 12.45 10.13
N SER A 120 -3.03 11.94 10.18
CA SER A 120 -2.18 12.09 11.37
C SER A 120 -1.68 13.52 11.57
N ARG A 121 -1.66 14.33 10.51
CA ARG A 121 -1.14 15.70 10.53
C ARG A 121 -2.22 16.78 10.57
N ALA A 122 -3.48 16.42 10.34
CA ALA A 122 -4.57 17.39 10.38
C ALA A 122 -4.83 17.82 11.82
N LYS A 123 -4.72 19.13 12.08
CA LYS A 123 -4.84 19.65 13.45
C LYS A 123 -6.06 20.54 13.66
N THR A 124 -6.55 21.21 12.61
CA THR A 124 -7.74 22.04 12.72
C THR A 124 -8.98 21.22 12.40
N THR A 125 -10.14 21.69 12.90
CA THR A 125 -11.43 21.05 12.58
C THR A 125 -11.67 21.01 11.08
N GLN A 126 -11.34 22.13 10.39
CA GLN A 126 -11.52 22.19 8.95
C GLN A 126 -10.62 21.21 8.22
N ALA A 127 -9.34 21.11 8.59
CA ALA A 127 -8.40 20.19 7.98
C ALA A 127 -8.84 18.74 8.20
N LYS A 128 -9.27 18.41 9.43
CA LYS A 128 -9.77 17.08 9.75
C LYS A 128 -10.99 16.71 8.91
N ALA A 129 -11.90 17.66 8.73
CA ALA A 129 -13.09 17.44 7.91
C ALA A 129 -12.74 17.19 6.44
N GLN A 130 -11.76 17.92 5.91
CA GLN A 130 -11.31 17.72 4.53
C GLN A 130 -10.65 16.38 4.31
N VAL A 131 -9.82 15.95 5.27
CA VAL A 131 -9.18 14.62 5.21
C VAL A 131 -10.25 13.53 5.30
N GLU A 132 -11.21 13.68 6.20
CA GLU A 132 -12.28 12.71 6.35
C GLU A 132 -13.10 12.59 5.06
N LEU A 133 -13.41 13.69 4.41
CA LEU A 133 -14.09 13.68 3.12
C LEU A 133 -13.27 12.91 2.08
N ALA A 134 -11.98 13.17 1.99
CA ALA A 134 -11.11 12.48 1.05
C ALA A 134 -11.05 10.97 1.35
N GLN A 135 -11.05 10.59 2.62
CA GLN A 135 -11.09 9.18 3.02
C GLN A 135 -12.39 8.51 2.56
N TYR A 136 -13.53 9.18 2.71
CA TYR A 136 -14.80 8.64 2.22
C TYR A 136 -14.82 8.51 0.70
N GLN A 137 -14.29 9.50 -0.01
CA GLN A 137 -14.21 9.44 -1.46
C GLN A 137 -13.33 8.29 -1.94
N TYR A 138 -12.28 7.98 -1.20
CA TYR A 138 -11.43 6.83 -1.49
C TYR A 138 -12.16 5.51 -1.21
N LEU A 139 -12.88 5.41 -0.11
CA LEU A 139 -13.53 4.17 0.32
C LEU A 139 -14.77 3.81 -0.48
N LEU A 140 -15.59 4.79 -0.84
CA LEU A 140 -16.87 4.52 -1.49
C LEU A 140 -16.77 3.58 -2.70
N PRO A 141 -15.90 3.81 -3.68
CA PRO A 141 -15.80 2.89 -4.81
C PRO A 141 -15.21 1.52 -4.46
N ARG A 142 -14.70 1.36 -3.24
CA ARG A 142 -14.04 0.13 -2.78
C ARG A 142 -14.89 -0.70 -1.83
N LEU A 143 -16.08 -0.23 -1.52
CA LEU A 143 -17.00 -0.95 -0.64
C LEU A 143 -17.76 -2.09 -1.35
#